data_3946316375d41f3e9a9c76eb7ec9769f
#
_entry.id   3946316375d41f3e9a9c76eb7ec9769f
#
_cell.length_a   1.000
_cell.length_b   1.000
_cell.length_c   1.000
_cell.angle_alpha   90.00
_cell.angle_beta   90.00
_cell.angle_gamma   90.00
#
_symmetry.space_group_name_H-M   'P 1'
#
loop_
_entity.id
_entity.type
_entity.pdbx_description
1 polymer ?
#
loop_
_entity_poly.entity_id
_entity_poly.type
_entity_poly.pdbx_seq_one_letter_code
_entity_poly.pdbx_strand_id
1 'polypeptide(L)'
;GSGRMMGFISNVCPSAADMPAEQSKKGADIVCSSEGPLSLFIFKTVIEPHLGVLSFFKVTSGVLETGKDLVNQQTGSTERINQLQVMDGNKRNQVDKIYAGDIGTTLKLKSTKTNHTLHEKGQDFAISPIEFPEPRISMAIAVEDEANEEKVGEALDDIKREDPTINVFYAKELKQLIIQGQGELHLSLVKWRLKHLYKLAIDYKQPKISYRETIRTSALANYKHKKQSGGAGQFGEVYIKIEPFKEGMPDPTEYKVRKKEEVELDWGGKLVFYNCIVGGVIDERYIPAVQKGILELMSEGPLTKSYIRDVRVMLYDGKMHPVDSNDISFKIAGKMAFRDAFLAAKPKLMEPVQELEVMVPEDLMGDVMTDLQGRRSVVLGMEAKGHYQIIKAKTPLAELDRYSTALLSITQGKGSFTSRFSEYAIVPNDVQSKLVVQN
;
A
#
# COMPACT_ATOMS: atom_id res chain seq x y z
N GLY A 1 26.15 -14.80 -44.16
CA GLY A 1 25.11 -14.11 -43.40
C GLY A 1 25.58 -13.05 -42.44
N SER A 2 26.52 -13.34 -41.54
CA SER A 2 26.94 -12.42 -40.47
C SER A 2 27.51 -11.10 -40.94
N GLY A 3 28.36 -11.10 -41.98
CA GLY A 3 28.94 -9.86 -42.55
C GLY A 3 27.88 -8.93 -43.13
N ARG A 4 26.83 -9.45 -43.78
CA ARG A 4 25.73 -8.62 -44.27
C ARG A 4 24.87 -8.03 -43.11
N MET A 5 24.66 -8.80 -42.07
CA MET A 5 23.95 -8.35 -40.86
C MET A 5 24.75 -7.24 -40.15
N MET A 6 26.04 -7.43 -39.98
CA MET A 6 26.92 -6.40 -39.39
C MET A 6 26.98 -5.12 -40.24
N GLY A 7 27.06 -5.27 -41.59
CA GLY A 7 26.94 -4.13 -42.48
C GLY A 7 25.61 -3.39 -42.42
N PHE A 8 24.51 -4.12 -42.23
CA PHE A 8 23.19 -3.52 -42.03
C PHE A 8 23.15 -2.74 -40.69
N ILE A 9 23.61 -3.34 -39.61
CA ILE A 9 23.63 -2.68 -38.27
C ILE A 9 24.51 -1.39 -38.38
N SER A 10 25.71 -1.49 -38.96
CA SER A 10 26.64 -0.34 -39.07
C SER A 10 26.09 0.82 -39.91
N ASN A 11 25.26 0.52 -40.95
CA ASN A 11 24.80 1.55 -41.89
C ASN A 11 23.38 2.07 -41.59
N VAL A 12 22.58 1.36 -40.80
CA VAL A 12 21.15 1.66 -40.62
C VAL A 12 20.78 1.96 -39.14
N CYS A 13 21.49 1.31 -38.19
CA CYS A 13 21.20 1.57 -36.77
C CYS A 13 21.88 2.86 -36.29
N PRO A 14 21.17 3.74 -35.58
CA PRO A 14 21.78 4.94 -35.02
C PRO A 14 22.81 4.58 -33.94
N SER A 15 23.87 5.35 -33.83
CA SER A 15 24.78 5.30 -32.69
C SER A 15 24.16 5.98 -31.45
N ALA A 16 24.75 5.79 -30.29
CA ALA A 16 24.31 6.48 -29.08
C ALA A 16 24.40 8.03 -29.20
N ALA A 17 25.32 8.53 -30.03
CA ALA A 17 25.48 9.96 -30.27
C ALA A 17 24.42 10.54 -31.22
N ASP A 18 23.79 9.69 -32.04
CA ASP A 18 22.70 10.09 -32.96
C ASP A 18 21.33 10.11 -32.29
N MET A 19 21.24 9.56 -31.06
CA MET A 19 19.99 9.52 -30.31
C MET A 19 19.71 10.88 -29.67
N PRO A 20 18.41 11.23 -29.46
CA PRO A 20 18.03 12.42 -28.69
C PRO A 20 18.69 12.43 -27.31
N ALA A 21 18.98 13.62 -26.81
CA ALA A 21 19.52 13.79 -25.48
C ALA A 21 18.56 13.19 -24.42
N GLU A 22 19.12 12.55 -23.39
CA GLU A 22 18.34 12.08 -22.25
C GLU A 22 17.75 13.27 -21.49
N GLN A 23 16.52 13.15 -21.03
CA GLN A 23 15.85 14.22 -20.31
C GLN A 23 16.07 14.09 -18.79
N SER A 24 16.47 15.18 -18.17
CA SER A 24 16.44 15.26 -16.71
C SER A 24 15.02 15.52 -16.20
N LYS A 25 14.73 15.17 -14.95
CA LYS A 25 13.45 15.53 -14.28
C LYS A 25 13.12 17.02 -14.32
N LYS A 26 14.12 17.88 -14.43
CA LYS A 26 13.98 19.34 -14.52
C LYS A 26 13.87 19.84 -15.97
N GLY A 27 13.84 18.94 -16.96
CA GLY A 27 13.75 19.27 -18.39
C GLY A 27 15.06 19.72 -19.04
N ALA A 28 16.20 19.54 -18.37
CA ALA A 28 17.49 19.82 -18.98
C ALA A 28 17.96 18.63 -19.84
N ASP A 29 18.54 18.92 -21.01
CA ASP A 29 19.07 17.92 -21.90
C ASP A 29 20.46 17.43 -21.44
N ILE A 30 20.63 16.11 -21.42
CA ILE A 30 21.91 15.44 -21.14
C ILE A 30 22.38 14.81 -22.43
N VAL A 31 23.33 15.51 -23.09
CA VAL A 31 23.88 15.08 -24.37
C VAL A 31 24.85 13.93 -24.16
N CYS A 32 24.73 12.89 -24.98
CA CYS A 32 25.66 11.77 -25.01
C CYS A 32 27.02 12.23 -25.60
N SER A 33 27.94 12.62 -24.71
CA SER A 33 29.29 13.08 -25.11
C SER A 33 30.32 12.65 -24.06
N SER A 34 31.45 12.12 -24.49
CA SER A 34 32.54 11.73 -23.60
C SER A 34 33.26 12.93 -22.98
N GLU A 35 33.10 14.14 -23.54
CA GLU A 35 33.68 15.40 -23.03
C GLU A 35 32.78 16.08 -21.99
N GLY A 36 31.56 15.59 -21.82
CA GLY A 36 30.60 16.14 -20.88
C GLY A 36 30.88 15.74 -19.44
N PRO A 37 30.13 16.32 -18.47
CA PRO A 37 30.20 15.92 -17.07
C PRO A 37 29.74 14.48 -16.91
N LEU A 38 30.44 13.70 -16.09
CA LEU A 38 30.15 12.29 -15.91
C LEU A 38 28.78 12.09 -15.23
N SER A 39 27.96 11.29 -15.89
CA SER A 39 26.69 10.81 -15.36
C SER A 39 26.35 9.41 -15.87
N LEU A 40 25.68 8.63 -15.04
CA LEU A 40 25.21 7.31 -15.40
C LEU A 40 23.85 7.02 -14.76
N PHE A 41 23.08 6.17 -15.42
CA PHE A 41 21.75 5.76 -15.02
C PHE A 41 21.68 4.26 -14.78
N ILE A 42 21.23 3.86 -13.61
CA ILE A 42 21.04 2.46 -13.24
C ILE A 42 19.67 1.99 -13.76
N PHE A 43 19.67 1.17 -14.79
CA PHE A 43 18.44 0.72 -15.44
C PHE A 43 18.03 -0.72 -15.05
N LYS A 44 18.95 -1.49 -14.44
CA LYS A 44 18.68 -2.87 -14.03
C LYS A 44 19.57 -3.29 -12.87
N THR A 45 19.00 -4.07 -11.98
CA THR A 45 19.71 -4.73 -10.87
C THR A 45 19.51 -6.24 -10.97
N VAL A 46 20.54 -7.02 -10.72
CA VAL A 46 20.49 -8.48 -10.65
C VAL A 46 21.20 -8.92 -9.37
N ILE A 47 20.65 -9.89 -8.69
CA ILE A 47 21.28 -10.47 -7.49
C ILE A 47 21.86 -11.84 -7.84
N GLU A 48 23.14 -11.94 -7.77
CA GLU A 48 23.85 -13.20 -8.06
C GLU A 48 24.26 -13.91 -6.77
N PRO A 49 23.97 -15.23 -6.65
CA PRO A 49 24.45 -16.02 -5.54
C PRO A 49 25.99 -15.85 -5.36
N HIS A 50 26.43 -15.62 -4.14
CA HIS A 50 27.84 -15.45 -3.74
C HIS A 50 28.55 -14.15 -4.17
N LEU A 51 28.00 -13.38 -5.10
CA LEU A 51 28.60 -12.12 -5.57
C LEU A 51 27.86 -10.89 -5.06
N GLY A 52 26.56 -11.05 -4.77
CA GLY A 52 25.70 -9.99 -4.31
C GLY A 52 25.08 -9.18 -5.44
N VAL A 53 24.84 -7.91 -5.18
CA VAL A 53 24.12 -7.01 -6.09
C VAL A 53 25.00 -6.58 -7.24
N LEU A 54 24.59 -6.91 -8.47
CA LEU A 54 25.17 -6.45 -9.74
C LEU A 54 24.26 -5.37 -10.33
N SER A 55 24.78 -4.17 -10.49
CA SER A 55 24.05 -3.04 -11.06
C SER A 55 24.47 -2.81 -12.50
N PHE A 56 23.50 -2.82 -13.42
CA PHE A 56 23.67 -2.47 -14.82
C PHE A 56 23.38 -0.97 -15.01
N PHE A 57 24.27 -0.29 -15.69
CA PHE A 57 24.14 1.14 -15.95
C PHE A 57 24.49 1.49 -17.39
N LYS A 58 23.92 2.61 -17.86
CA LYS A 58 24.32 3.29 -19.07
C LYS A 58 25.07 4.57 -18.66
N VAL A 59 26.27 4.79 -19.20
CA VAL A 59 26.93 6.08 -19.07
C VAL A 59 26.23 7.06 -20.02
N THR A 60 25.60 8.07 -19.47
CA THR A 60 24.80 9.02 -20.26
C THR A 60 25.60 10.22 -20.72
N SER A 61 26.67 10.56 -19.99
CA SER A 61 27.63 11.61 -20.34
C SER A 61 28.96 11.38 -19.66
N GLY A 62 30.04 11.84 -20.22
CA GLY A 62 31.39 11.73 -19.67
C GLY A 62 32.06 10.37 -19.88
N VAL A 63 33.10 10.10 -19.10
CA VAL A 63 33.85 8.83 -19.08
C VAL A 63 33.94 8.34 -17.65
N LEU A 64 33.48 7.14 -17.40
CA LEU A 64 33.56 6.48 -16.09
C LEU A 64 34.86 5.67 -16.02
N GLU A 65 35.68 5.95 -15.01
CA GLU A 65 36.90 5.21 -14.70
C GLU A 65 36.76 4.43 -13.38
N THR A 66 37.47 3.32 -13.26
CA THR A 66 37.55 2.54 -12.02
C THR A 66 38.09 3.42 -10.87
N GLY A 67 37.51 3.26 -9.67
CA GLY A 67 37.94 4.00 -8.47
C GLY A 67 37.29 5.37 -8.28
N LYS A 68 36.46 5.83 -9.21
CA LYS A 68 35.71 7.10 -9.08
C LYS A 68 34.65 7.04 -7.96
N ASP A 69 34.51 8.17 -7.26
CA ASP A 69 33.44 8.41 -6.30
C ASP A 69 32.35 9.24 -6.98
N LEU A 70 31.12 8.75 -6.95
CA LEU A 70 29.94 9.39 -7.55
C LEU A 70 28.87 9.65 -6.50
N VAL A 71 28.10 10.70 -6.70
CA VAL A 71 26.97 11.05 -5.84
C VAL A 71 25.71 10.45 -6.43
N ASN A 72 24.96 9.74 -5.60
CA ASN A 72 23.64 9.25 -5.94
C ASN A 72 22.62 10.39 -5.72
N GLN A 73 22.02 10.86 -6.80
CA GLN A 73 21.10 12.00 -6.78
C GLN A 73 19.85 11.77 -5.91
N GLN A 74 19.37 10.53 -5.82
CA GLN A 74 18.15 10.20 -5.09
C GLN A 74 18.37 10.07 -3.58
N THR A 75 19.54 9.60 -3.18
CA THR A 75 19.87 9.35 -1.75
C THR A 75 20.85 10.35 -1.15
N GLY A 76 21.55 11.14 -1.99
CA GLY A 76 22.62 12.05 -1.57
C GLY A 76 23.90 11.34 -1.09
N SER A 77 23.94 10.00 -1.15
CA SER A 77 25.07 9.20 -0.70
C SER A 77 26.18 9.14 -1.75
N THR A 78 27.42 8.97 -1.31
CA THR A 78 28.56 8.73 -2.20
C THR A 78 28.74 7.25 -2.41
N GLU A 79 28.83 6.85 -3.67
CA GLU A 79 29.10 5.47 -4.12
C GLU A 79 30.48 5.42 -4.80
N ARG A 80 31.31 4.48 -4.39
CA ARG A 80 32.62 4.24 -5.01
C ARG A 80 32.52 3.11 -6.00
N ILE A 81 32.93 3.38 -7.25
CA ILE A 81 32.93 2.39 -8.34
C ILE A 81 34.26 1.64 -8.33
N ASN A 82 34.32 0.53 -7.59
CA ASN A 82 35.56 -0.22 -7.41
C ASN A 82 35.92 -1.11 -8.60
N GLN A 83 34.94 -1.57 -9.35
CA GLN A 83 35.11 -2.46 -10.49
C GLN A 83 34.17 -2.08 -11.62
N LEU A 84 34.71 -2.06 -12.83
CA LEU A 84 33.94 -1.86 -14.05
C LEU A 84 34.02 -3.13 -14.90
N GLN A 85 32.88 -3.57 -15.40
CA GLN A 85 32.78 -4.76 -16.22
C GLN A 85 31.84 -4.52 -17.40
N VAL A 86 32.12 -5.20 -18.49
CA VAL A 86 31.22 -5.31 -19.66
C VAL A 86 30.80 -6.76 -19.76
N MET A 87 29.48 -7.00 -19.84
CA MET A 87 28.92 -8.34 -19.93
C MET A 87 28.90 -8.85 -21.38
N ASP A 88 29.38 -10.07 -21.56
CA ASP A 88 29.25 -10.84 -22.81
C ASP A 88 28.53 -12.15 -22.46
N GLY A 89 27.21 -12.14 -22.56
CA GLY A 89 26.38 -13.21 -22.00
C GLY A 89 26.64 -13.35 -20.50
N ASN A 90 27.13 -14.52 -20.10
CA ASN A 90 27.49 -14.80 -18.69
C ASN A 90 28.95 -14.45 -18.34
N LYS A 91 29.75 -14.02 -19.34
CA LYS A 91 31.14 -13.64 -19.10
C LYS A 91 31.23 -12.19 -18.68
N ARG A 92 32.08 -11.92 -17.71
CA ARG A 92 32.36 -10.59 -17.19
C ARG A 92 33.78 -10.20 -17.62
N ASN A 93 33.84 -9.23 -18.50
CA ASN A 93 35.12 -8.69 -18.96
C ASN A 93 35.39 -7.42 -18.16
N GLN A 94 36.44 -7.44 -17.34
CA GLN A 94 36.86 -6.26 -16.60
C GLN A 94 37.44 -5.22 -17.57
N VAL A 95 37.07 -3.95 -17.34
CA VAL A 95 37.57 -2.79 -18.14
C VAL A 95 37.97 -1.66 -17.20
N ASP A 96 38.84 -0.79 -17.64
CA ASP A 96 39.29 0.34 -16.83
C ASP A 96 38.39 1.57 -17.02
N LYS A 97 37.77 1.69 -18.21
CA LYS A 97 36.94 2.84 -18.61
C LYS A 97 35.69 2.40 -19.34
N ILE A 98 34.62 3.17 -19.20
CA ILE A 98 33.37 3.06 -19.97
C ILE A 98 32.98 4.47 -20.43
N TYR A 99 32.68 4.61 -21.72
CA TYR A 99 32.39 5.88 -22.33
C TYR A 99 30.92 6.20 -22.42
N ALA A 100 30.58 7.48 -22.66
CA ALA A 100 29.19 7.90 -22.89
C ALA A 100 28.56 7.08 -24.03
N GLY A 101 27.33 6.59 -23.76
CA GLY A 101 26.56 5.72 -24.65
C GLY A 101 26.73 4.22 -24.36
N ASP A 102 27.83 3.82 -23.69
CA ASP A 102 28.11 2.43 -23.38
C ASP A 102 27.34 1.93 -22.12
N ILE A 103 27.12 0.62 -22.10
CA ILE A 103 26.52 -0.11 -20.98
C ILE A 103 27.62 -0.85 -20.23
N GLY A 104 27.63 -0.66 -18.91
CA GLY A 104 28.53 -1.37 -18.01
C GLY A 104 27.80 -1.97 -16.81
N THR A 105 28.57 -2.71 -16.03
CA THR A 105 28.13 -3.27 -14.75
C THR A 105 29.14 -2.98 -13.67
N THR A 106 28.62 -2.85 -12.43
CA THR A 106 29.43 -2.74 -11.22
C THR A 106 28.80 -3.52 -10.09
N LEU A 107 29.62 -3.88 -9.12
CA LEU A 107 29.22 -4.70 -7.97
C LEU A 107 29.15 -3.87 -6.68
N LYS A 108 28.27 -4.30 -5.75
CA LYS A 108 28.28 -3.87 -4.35
C LYS A 108 28.04 -2.36 -4.14
N LEU A 109 27.20 -1.71 -4.93
CA LEU A 109 26.70 -0.40 -4.59
C LEU A 109 25.83 -0.50 -3.31
N LYS A 110 26.02 0.43 -2.36
CA LYS A 110 25.42 0.34 -1.02
C LYS A 110 23.97 0.77 -0.97
N SER A 111 23.65 1.90 -1.56
CA SER A 111 22.34 2.56 -1.47
C SER A 111 21.68 2.79 -2.84
N THR A 112 22.30 2.31 -3.90
CA THR A 112 21.86 2.53 -5.28
C THR A 112 20.91 1.42 -5.75
N LYS A 113 19.84 1.82 -6.43
CA LYS A 113 18.79 0.94 -6.96
C LYS A 113 18.52 1.26 -8.42
N THR A 114 17.74 0.44 -9.09
CA THR A 114 17.17 0.74 -10.41
C THR A 114 16.46 2.09 -10.38
N ASN A 115 16.57 2.88 -11.45
CA ASN A 115 16.09 4.26 -11.58
C ASN A 115 16.91 5.32 -10.83
N HIS A 116 18.06 4.97 -10.25
CA HIS A 116 18.94 5.98 -9.67
C HIS A 116 19.93 6.54 -10.68
N THR A 117 20.22 7.83 -10.54
CA THR A 117 21.26 8.55 -11.29
C THR A 117 22.47 8.74 -10.40
N LEU A 118 23.64 8.36 -10.91
CA LEU A 118 24.93 8.66 -10.27
C LEU A 118 25.67 9.71 -11.13
N HIS A 119 26.27 10.70 -10.50
CA HIS A 119 26.99 11.78 -11.18
C HIS A 119 28.19 12.29 -10.38
N GLU A 120 29.06 13.06 -11.00
CA GLU A 120 30.15 13.73 -10.31
C GLU A 120 29.64 14.75 -9.30
N LYS A 121 30.43 14.98 -8.24
CA LYS A 121 30.13 15.98 -7.23
C LYS A 121 29.97 17.37 -7.82
N GLY A 122 28.93 18.09 -7.41
CA GLY A 122 28.63 19.44 -7.89
C GLY A 122 27.63 19.51 -9.04
N GLN A 123 27.18 18.38 -9.54
CA GLN A 123 26.02 18.29 -10.44
C GLN A 123 24.72 18.18 -9.63
N ASP A 124 23.61 18.69 -10.17
CA ASP A 124 22.28 18.59 -9.56
C ASP A 124 21.24 18.25 -10.64
N PHE A 125 21.26 17.01 -11.08
CA PHE A 125 20.24 16.50 -11.99
C PHE A 125 19.96 15.01 -11.79
N ALA A 126 18.73 14.60 -12.03
CA ALA A 126 18.31 13.21 -12.09
C ALA A 126 17.76 12.92 -13.48
N ILE A 127 18.16 11.81 -14.08
CA ILE A 127 17.54 11.32 -15.30
C ILE A 127 16.10 10.93 -15.01
N SER A 128 15.21 11.17 -15.98
CA SER A 128 13.80 10.76 -15.85
C SER A 128 13.73 9.26 -15.62
N PRO A 129 13.01 8.82 -14.56
CA PRO A 129 12.92 7.41 -14.23
C PRO A 129 12.15 6.64 -15.28
N ILE A 130 12.46 5.35 -15.44
CA ILE A 130 11.62 4.41 -16.18
C ILE A 130 10.29 4.27 -15.43
N GLU A 131 9.19 4.49 -16.13
CA GLU A 131 7.85 4.25 -15.58
C GLU A 131 7.53 2.77 -15.71
N PHE A 132 7.54 2.07 -14.58
CA PHE A 132 7.14 0.67 -14.52
C PHE A 132 5.62 0.56 -14.40
N PRO A 133 5.02 -0.47 -15.00
CA PRO A 133 3.57 -0.69 -14.88
C PRO A 133 3.18 -1.01 -13.43
N GLU A 134 2.06 -0.44 -12.99
CA GLU A 134 1.49 -0.72 -11.68
C GLU A 134 1.07 -2.20 -11.55
N PRO A 135 1.19 -2.81 -10.37
CA PRO A 135 0.74 -4.16 -10.13
C PRO A 135 -0.76 -4.32 -10.34
N ARG A 136 -1.18 -5.45 -10.92
CA ARG A 136 -2.58 -5.74 -11.27
C ARG A 136 -3.24 -6.78 -10.39
N ILE A 137 -2.46 -7.60 -9.71
CA ILE A 137 -2.97 -8.63 -8.80
C ILE A 137 -2.24 -8.58 -7.46
N SER A 138 -2.95 -8.98 -6.41
CA SER A 138 -2.44 -9.07 -5.04
C SER A 138 -2.72 -10.45 -4.48
N MET A 139 -1.73 -11.05 -3.83
CA MET A 139 -1.85 -12.33 -3.13
C MET A 139 -1.26 -12.22 -1.72
N ALA A 140 -1.83 -12.93 -0.77
CA ALA A 140 -1.25 -13.10 0.55
C ALA A 140 -0.29 -14.30 0.53
N ILE A 141 0.91 -14.11 1.08
CA ILE A 141 1.90 -15.17 1.21
C ILE A 141 1.63 -15.93 2.50
N ALA A 142 1.49 -17.25 2.39
CA ALA A 142 1.52 -18.17 3.51
C ALA A 142 2.85 -18.93 3.47
N VAL A 143 3.66 -18.80 4.50
CA VAL A 143 4.91 -19.55 4.64
C VAL A 143 4.55 -20.91 5.21
N GLU A 144 5.07 -21.99 4.61
CA GLU A 144 4.76 -23.35 5.05
C GLU A 144 5.43 -23.68 6.42
N ASP A 145 6.58 -23.10 6.69
CA ASP A 145 7.33 -23.24 7.94
C ASP A 145 7.61 -21.86 8.54
N GLU A 146 6.98 -21.54 9.66
CA GLU A 146 7.10 -20.25 10.36
C GLU A 146 8.56 -19.89 10.69
N ALA A 147 9.44 -20.87 10.91
CA ALA A 147 10.86 -20.63 11.14
C ALA A 147 11.59 -19.97 9.94
N ASN A 148 10.98 -19.98 8.78
CA ASN A 148 11.54 -19.39 7.55
C ASN A 148 10.94 -18.01 7.20
N GLU A 149 10.05 -17.43 7.99
CA GLU A 149 9.40 -16.14 7.68
C GLU A 149 10.41 -15.01 7.40
N GLU A 150 11.45 -14.88 8.24
CA GLU A 150 12.49 -13.88 8.06
C GLU A 150 13.25 -14.07 6.74
N LYS A 151 13.64 -15.31 6.43
CA LYS A 151 14.33 -15.65 5.18
C LYS A 151 13.46 -15.41 3.95
N VAL A 152 12.15 -15.67 4.05
CA VAL A 152 11.19 -15.34 2.97
C VAL A 152 11.14 -13.85 2.76
N GLY A 153 11.12 -13.04 3.83
CA GLY A 153 11.18 -11.58 3.76
C GLY A 153 12.43 -11.09 3.03
N GLU A 154 13.62 -11.58 3.42
CA GLU A 154 14.90 -11.24 2.76
C GLU A 154 14.91 -11.62 1.27
N ALA A 155 14.45 -12.83 0.94
CA ALA A 155 14.40 -13.31 -0.44
C ALA A 155 13.42 -12.49 -1.30
N LEU A 156 12.30 -12.05 -0.73
CA LEU A 156 11.34 -11.18 -1.42
C LEU A 156 11.89 -9.77 -1.62
N ASP A 157 12.66 -9.25 -0.68
CA ASP A 157 13.36 -7.96 -0.84
C ASP A 157 14.39 -8.03 -1.97
N ASP A 158 15.10 -9.13 -2.08
CA ASP A 158 16.01 -9.38 -3.20
C ASP A 158 15.27 -9.41 -4.54
N ILE A 159 14.17 -10.17 -4.61
CA ILE A 159 13.34 -10.26 -5.81
C ILE A 159 12.78 -8.88 -6.21
N LYS A 160 12.32 -8.08 -5.23
CA LYS A 160 11.85 -6.72 -5.45
C LYS A 160 12.93 -5.76 -5.95
N ARG A 161 14.19 -5.96 -5.53
CA ARG A 161 15.32 -5.17 -6.07
C ARG A 161 15.60 -5.47 -7.53
N GLU A 162 15.42 -6.73 -7.96
CA GLU A 162 15.60 -7.14 -9.34
C GLU A 162 14.44 -6.75 -10.24
N ASP A 163 13.23 -6.82 -9.70
CA ASP A 163 11.98 -6.54 -10.43
C ASP A 163 11.16 -5.44 -9.75
N PRO A 164 11.29 -4.19 -10.19
CA PRO A 164 10.55 -3.06 -9.65
C PRO A 164 9.03 -3.12 -9.86
N THR A 165 8.52 -4.05 -10.68
CA THR A 165 7.08 -4.24 -10.90
C THR A 165 6.42 -5.12 -9.83
N ILE A 166 7.23 -5.67 -8.92
CA ILE A 166 6.78 -6.42 -7.74
C ILE A 166 6.75 -5.48 -6.54
N ASN A 167 5.63 -5.46 -5.85
CA ASN A 167 5.51 -4.80 -4.55
C ASN A 167 5.26 -5.81 -3.46
N VAL A 168 5.96 -5.67 -2.33
CA VAL A 168 5.81 -6.55 -1.15
C VAL A 168 5.71 -5.66 0.08
N PHE A 169 4.69 -5.91 0.91
CA PHE A 169 4.49 -5.18 2.16
C PHE A 169 3.73 -6.03 3.18
N TYR A 170 3.96 -5.76 4.46
CA TYR A 170 3.21 -6.38 5.53
C TYR A 170 1.98 -5.55 5.88
N ALA A 171 0.79 -6.11 5.64
CA ALA A 171 -0.50 -5.51 6.00
C ALA A 171 -0.77 -5.76 7.50
N LYS A 172 -0.37 -4.82 8.36
CA LYS A 172 -0.44 -4.94 9.84
C LYS A 172 -1.84 -5.28 10.34
N GLU A 173 -2.85 -4.63 9.81
CA GLU A 173 -4.26 -4.85 10.16
C GLU A 173 -4.70 -6.30 9.90
N LEU A 174 -4.34 -6.83 8.75
CA LEU A 174 -4.73 -8.18 8.31
C LEU A 174 -3.77 -9.26 8.81
N LYS A 175 -2.63 -8.86 9.38
CA LYS A 175 -1.51 -9.72 9.76
C LYS A 175 -1.11 -10.64 8.61
N GLN A 176 -0.94 -10.07 7.42
CA GLN A 176 -0.58 -10.80 6.20
C GLN A 176 0.57 -10.11 5.48
N LEU A 177 1.48 -10.91 4.98
CA LEU A 177 2.48 -10.48 4.00
C LEU A 177 1.83 -10.52 2.62
N ILE A 178 1.75 -9.37 1.96
CA ILE A 178 1.09 -9.20 0.67
C ILE A 178 2.16 -9.02 -0.40
N ILE A 179 2.02 -9.76 -1.49
CA ILE A 179 2.76 -9.56 -2.73
C ILE A 179 1.82 -9.10 -3.83
N GLN A 180 2.28 -8.13 -4.61
CA GLN A 180 1.56 -7.61 -5.76
C GLN A 180 2.44 -7.74 -7.01
N GLY A 181 1.83 -8.05 -8.15
CA GLY A 181 2.53 -8.24 -9.42
C GLY A 181 1.63 -8.04 -10.63
N GLN A 182 2.19 -8.27 -11.83
CA GLN A 182 1.52 -7.98 -13.11
C GLN A 182 0.48 -9.02 -13.50
N GLY A 183 0.51 -10.22 -12.92
CA GLY A 183 -0.43 -11.30 -13.25
C GLY A 183 -0.06 -12.61 -12.55
N GLU A 184 -0.92 -13.62 -12.70
CA GLU A 184 -0.74 -14.94 -12.06
C GLU A 184 0.58 -15.63 -12.47
N LEU A 185 0.94 -15.55 -13.76
CA LEU A 185 2.21 -16.11 -14.26
C LEU A 185 3.41 -15.43 -13.59
N HIS A 186 3.35 -14.10 -13.45
CA HIS A 186 4.41 -13.34 -12.79
C HIS A 186 4.61 -13.79 -11.33
N LEU A 187 3.53 -13.90 -10.55
CA LEU A 187 3.62 -14.38 -9.17
C LEU A 187 4.00 -15.86 -9.08
N SER A 188 3.58 -16.69 -10.04
CA SER A 188 4.00 -18.10 -10.09
C SER A 188 5.52 -18.23 -10.34
N LEU A 189 6.11 -17.32 -11.13
CA LEU A 189 7.55 -17.25 -11.32
C LEU A 189 8.28 -16.86 -10.02
N VAL A 190 7.74 -15.91 -9.25
CA VAL A 190 8.28 -15.58 -7.91
C VAL A 190 8.24 -16.80 -6.99
N LYS A 191 7.11 -17.51 -6.92
CA LYS A 191 6.98 -18.75 -6.14
C LYS A 191 7.99 -19.80 -6.58
N TRP A 192 8.19 -19.96 -7.87
CA TRP A 192 9.20 -20.86 -8.45
C TRP A 192 10.62 -20.46 -8.02
N ARG A 193 10.97 -19.17 -8.09
CA ARG A 193 12.29 -18.66 -7.66
C ARG A 193 12.52 -18.92 -6.18
N LEU A 194 11.57 -18.60 -5.32
CA LEU A 194 11.66 -18.87 -3.89
C LEU A 194 11.94 -20.36 -3.62
N LYS A 195 11.21 -21.25 -4.27
CA LYS A 195 11.38 -22.69 -4.11
C LYS A 195 12.71 -23.22 -4.65
N HIS A 196 13.12 -22.80 -5.85
CA HIS A 196 14.26 -23.42 -6.54
C HIS A 196 15.60 -22.73 -6.27
N LEU A 197 15.61 -21.40 -6.12
CA LEU A 197 16.83 -20.65 -5.85
C LEU A 197 17.09 -20.47 -4.36
N TYR A 198 16.06 -20.09 -3.60
CA TYR A 198 16.19 -19.80 -2.17
C TYR A 198 15.87 -21.01 -1.27
N LYS A 199 15.32 -22.11 -1.82
CA LYS A 199 14.88 -23.31 -1.08
C LYS A 199 13.81 -23.02 -0.03
N LEU A 200 12.93 -22.04 -0.31
CA LEU A 200 11.85 -21.60 0.55
C LEU A 200 10.50 -21.97 -0.07
N ALA A 201 9.68 -22.69 0.66
CA ALA A 201 8.34 -23.09 0.24
C ALA A 201 7.30 -22.11 0.76
N ILE A 202 6.50 -21.57 -0.14
CA ILE A 202 5.37 -20.69 0.17
C ILE A 202 4.12 -21.15 -0.55
N ASP A 203 2.98 -20.71 -0.04
CA ASP A 203 1.72 -20.80 -0.77
C ASP A 203 1.04 -19.42 -0.91
N TYR A 204 0.24 -19.25 -1.97
CA TYR A 204 -0.53 -18.04 -2.18
C TYR A 204 -1.97 -18.25 -1.71
N LYS A 205 -2.45 -17.30 -0.94
CA LYS A 205 -3.84 -17.23 -0.50
C LYS A 205 -4.44 -15.90 -0.95
N GLN A 206 -5.75 -15.88 -1.05
CA GLN A 206 -6.46 -14.64 -1.29
C GLN A 206 -6.25 -13.69 -0.11
N PRO A 207 -5.90 -12.41 -0.35
CA PRO A 207 -5.78 -11.44 0.72
C PRO A 207 -7.11 -11.28 1.46
N LYS A 208 -7.04 -11.19 2.78
CA LYS A 208 -8.21 -10.78 3.57
C LYS A 208 -8.61 -9.36 3.19
N ILE A 209 -9.90 -9.08 3.27
CA ILE A 209 -10.43 -7.74 3.01
C ILE A 209 -10.51 -6.98 4.33
N SER A 210 -10.00 -5.75 4.35
CA SER A 210 -10.09 -4.86 5.50
C SER A 210 -11.47 -4.22 5.56
N TYR A 211 -12.43 -4.90 6.16
CA TYR A 211 -13.74 -4.33 6.44
C TYR A 211 -13.65 -3.26 7.52
N ARG A 212 -14.68 -2.42 7.60
CA ARG A 212 -14.87 -1.43 8.67
C ARG A 212 -16.24 -1.63 9.29
N GLU A 213 -16.38 -1.19 10.54
CA GLU A 213 -17.67 -1.16 11.23
C GLU A 213 -18.12 0.29 11.44
N THR A 214 -19.39 0.55 11.33
CA THR A 214 -20.01 1.86 11.62
C THR A 214 -21.44 1.66 12.13
N ILE A 215 -22.13 2.73 12.48
CA ILE A 215 -23.50 2.71 12.96
C ILE A 215 -24.42 3.53 12.04
N ARG A 216 -25.72 3.22 12.07
CA ARG A 216 -26.71 3.96 11.26
C ARG A 216 -27.63 4.87 12.06
N THR A 217 -27.85 4.57 13.31
CA THR A 217 -28.77 5.33 14.18
C THR A 217 -28.07 5.75 15.45
N SER A 218 -28.63 6.74 16.14
CA SER A 218 -28.20 7.07 17.50
C SER A 218 -28.63 6.01 18.49
N ALA A 219 -27.85 5.83 19.55
CA ALA A 219 -28.20 4.99 20.68
C ALA A 219 -27.63 5.55 21.98
N LEU A 220 -28.32 5.26 23.07
CA LEU A 220 -27.91 5.57 24.43
C LEU A 220 -27.51 4.27 25.12
N ALA A 221 -26.44 4.32 25.89
CA ALA A 221 -26.11 3.23 26.81
C ALA A 221 -25.39 3.74 28.05
N ASN A 222 -25.40 2.95 29.07
CA ASN A 222 -24.61 3.18 30.27
C ASN A 222 -23.97 1.86 30.72
N TYR A 223 -22.84 1.97 31.39
CA TYR A 223 -22.20 0.82 31.98
C TYR A 223 -21.60 1.17 33.34
N LYS A 224 -21.83 0.28 34.30
CA LYS A 224 -21.32 0.36 35.67
C LYS A 224 -20.29 -0.73 35.89
N HIS A 225 -19.01 -0.33 35.95
CA HIS A 225 -17.96 -1.25 36.39
C HIS A 225 -17.86 -1.22 37.90
N LYS A 226 -18.11 -2.35 38.55
CA LYS A 226 -17.93 -2.53 39.99
C LYS A 226 -17.26 -3.89 40.24
N LYS A 227 -16.07 -3.86 40.84
CA LYS A 227 -15.35 -5.08 41.24
C LYS A 227 -14.81 -4.88 42.64
N GLN A 228 -15.04 -5.84 43.51
CA GLN A 228 -14.57 -5.84 44.88
C GLN A 228 -13.86 -7.18 45.14
N SER A 229 -12.54 -7.13 45.28
CA SER A 229 -11.70 -8.31 45.48
C SER A 229 -10.62 -7.98 46.51
N GLY A 230 -10.99 -7.95 47.81
CA GLY A 230 -10.06 -7.81 48.93
C GLY A 230 -9.03 -6.68 48.78
N GLY A 231 -9.31 -5.47 49.29
CA GLY A 231 -8.47 -4.28 49.14
C GLY A 231 -9.23 -3.11 48.52
N ALA A 232 -8.52 -2.17 47.86
CA ALA A 232 -9.14 -1.08 47.10
C ALA A 232 -10.02 -1.64 45.98
N GLY A 233 -11.32 -1.28 45.97
CA GLY A 233 -12.27 -1.70 44.94
C GLY A 233 -12.03 -1.03 43.60
N GLN A 234 -12.81 -1.41 42.60
CA GLN A 234 -12.87 -0.74 41.30
C GLN A 234 -14.29 -0.24 41.07
N PHE A 235 -14.45 1.04 40.78
CA PHE A 235 -15.77 1.63 40.52
C PHE A 235 -15.64 2.71 39.41
N GLY A 236 -16.54 2.64 38.43
CA GLY A 236 -16.76 3.67 37.44
C GLY A 236 -18.06 3.44 36.70
N GLU A 237 -18.88 4.47 36.57
CA GLU A 237 -20.16 4.39 35.84
C GLU A 237 -20.22 5.54 34.86
N VAL A 238 -20.52 5.25 33.58
CA VAL A 238 -20.60 6.22 32.50
C VAL A 238 -21.89 6.08 31.71
N TYR A 239 -22.42 7.20 31.26
CA TYR A 239 -23.59 7.30 30.41
C TYR A 239 -23.18 8.02 29.14
N ILE A 240 -23.39 7.36 27.99
CA ILE A 240 -23.00 7.89 26.70
C ILE A 240 -24.15 7.86 25.71
N LYS A 241 -24.15 8.80 24.78
CA LYS A 241 -24.91 8.76 23.52
C LYS A 241 -23.92 8.65 22.38
N ILE A 242 -24.21 7.79 21.44
CA ILE A 242 -23.42 7.67 20.20
C ILE A 242 -24.28 7.96 18.98
N GLU A 243 -23.67 8.49 17.95
CA GLU A 243 -24.32 8.80 16.67
C GLU A 243 -23.36 8.62 15.51
N PRO A 244 -23.88 8.31 14.28
CA PRO A 244 -23.04 8.34 13.10
C PRO A 244 -22.42 9.74 12.91
N PHE A 245 -21.14 9.80 12.60
CA PHE A 245 -20.48 11.07 12.28
C PHE A 245 -20.38 11.24 10.77
N LYS A 246 -20.60 12.47 10.31
CA LYS A 246 -20.31 12.92 8.95
C LYS A 246 -19.64 14.29 9.05
N GLU A 247 -18.67 14.53 8.18
CA GLU A 247 -17.98 15.81 8.09
C GLU A 247 -19.01 16.96 7.90
N GLY A 248 -18.78 18.06 8.60
CA GLY A 248 -19.70 19.21 8.56
C GLY A 248 -20.98 19.10 9.40
N MET A 249 -21.16 18.02 10.18
CA MET A 249 -22.30 17.96 11.11
C MET A 249 -22.19 19.01 12.22
N PRO A 250 -23.30 19.68 12.57
CA PRO A 250 -23.32 20.61 13.70
C PRO A 250 -23.06 19.88 15.02
N ASP A 251 -22.53 20.61 15.99
CA ASP A 251 -22.35 20.09 17.34
C ASP A 251 -23.71 19.72 17.98
N PRO A 252 -23.75 18.71 18.88
CA PRO A 252 -24.97 18.31 19.53
C PRO A 252 -25.55 19.43 20.41
N THR A 253 -26.84 19.71 20.25
CA THR A 253 -27.55 20.77 20.99
C THR A 253 -28.25 20.24 22.25
N GLU A 254 -28.39 18.92 22.39
CA GLU A 254 -29.11 18.27 23.49
C GLU A 254 -28.33 18.33 24.82
N TYR A 255 -27.01 18.46 24.75
CA TYR A 255 -26.13 18.48 25.90
C TYR A 255 -25.24 19.74 25.90
N LYS A 256 -24.91 20.25 27.08
CA LYS A 256 -23.96 21.35 27.21
C LYS A 256 -22.53 20.84 26.96
N VAL A 257 -22.01 21.07 25.77
CA VAL A 257 -20.64 20.69 25.42
C VAL A 257 -19.64 21.55 26.21
N ARG A 258 -18.76 20.90 26.95
CA ARG A 258 -17.62 21.54 27.65
C ARG A 258 -16.35 21.48 26.86
N LYS A 259 -16.09 20.32 26.23
CA LYS A 259 -14.90 20.08 25.41
C LYS A 259 -15.26 19.17 24.24
N LYS A 260 -14.75 19.49 23.08
CA LYS A 260 -14.81 18.67 21.86
C LYS A 260 -13.41 18.20 21.52
N GLU A 261 -13.24 16.93 21.22
CA GLU A 261 -11.99 16.34 20.75
C GLU A 261 -12.27 15.56 19.47
N GLU A 262 -11.53 15.88 18.42
CA GLU A 262 -11.57 15.14 17.15
C GLU A 262 -10.29 14.31 17.06
N VAL A 263 -10.45 13.00 16.91
CA VAL A 263 -9.36 12.04 16.79
C VAL A 263 -9.40 11.46 15.40
N GLU A 264 -8.38 11.78 14.60
CA GLU A 264 -8.12 11.08 13.34
C GLU A 264 -7.66 9.66 13.65
N LEU A 265 -8.30 8.67 13.02
CA LEU A 265 -8.00 7.27 13.28
C LEU A 265 -6.93 6.77 12.29
N ASP A 266 -5.93 6.04 12.78
CA ASP A 266 -4.84 5.50 11.95
C ASP A 266 -5.35 4.62 10.79
N TRP A 267 -6.55 4.06 10.93
CA TRP A 267 -7.22 3.23 9.91
C TRP A 267 -8.24 3.98 9.07
N GLY A 268 -8.21 5.31 9.13
CA GLY A 268 -9.10 6.22 8.42
C GLY A 268 -10.45 6.45 9.10
N GLY A 269 -11.01 7.63 8.88
CA GLY A 269 -12.21 8.13 9.56
C GLY A 269 -11.89 8.80 10.89
N LYS A 270 -12.95 9.21 11.62
CA LYS A 270 -12.82 10.01 12.84
C LYS A 270 -13.62 9.44 14.00
N LEU A 271 -13.11 9.67 15.22
CA LEU A 271 -13.87 9.68 16.46
C LEU A 271 -14.04 11.14 16.90
N VAL A 272 -15.28 11.60 17.06
CA VAL A 272 -15.55 12.91 17.66
C VAL A 272 -16.10 12.70 19.06
N PHE A 273 -15.33 13.07 20.07
CA PHE A 273 -15.67 12.89 21.48
C PHE A 273 -16.08 14.20 22.10
N TYR A 274 -17.26 14.22 22.71
CA TYR A 274 -17.80 15.37 23.45
C TYR A 274 -17.84 15.07 24.93
N ASN A 275 -17.13 15.88 25.70
CA ASN A 275 -17.30 15.92 27.14
C ASN A 275 -18.46 16.88 27.47
N CYS A 276 -19.56 16.30 27.95
CA CYS A 276 -20.79 17.01 28.34
C CYS A 276 -21.07 16.88 29.85
N ILE A 277 -20.08 16.45 30.65
CA ILE A 277 -20.24 16.24 32.09
C ILE A 277 -20.51 17.57 32.80
N VAL A 278 -21.57 17.60 33.64
CA VAL A 278 -21.95 18.74 34.46
C VAL A 278 -22.01 18.31 35.92
N GLY A 279 -21.71 19.20 36.87
CA GLY A 279 -21.86 18.94 38.28
C GLY A 279 -20.78 18.06 38.95
N GLY A 280 -19.68 17.74 38.23
CA GLY A 280 -18.55 17.00 38.81
C GLY A 280 -18.84 15.53 39.14
N VAL A 281 -19.82 14.93 38.48
CA VAL A 281 -20.21 13.51 38.68
C VAL A 281 -19.10 12.55 38.24
N ILE A 282 -18.23 12.98 37.35
CA ILE A 282 -16.95 12.33 36.98
C ILE A 282 -15.86 13.38 37.08
N ASP A 283 -14.76 13.10 37.78
CA ASP A 283 -13.59 13.93 37.83
C ASP A 283 -12.96 14.03 36.44
N GLU A 284 -12.56 15.23 36.03
CA GLU A 284 -12.01 15.52 34.71
C GLU A 284 -10.79 14.66 34.35
N ARG A 285 -10.01 14.25 35.34
CA ARG A 285 -8.86 13.34 35.18
C ARG A 285 -9.22 11.96 34.61
N TYR A 286 -10.46 11.49 34.81
CA TYR A 286 -10.90 10.17 34.33
C TYR A 286 -11.49 10.19 32.91
N ILE A 287 -11.80 11.35 32.36
CA ILE A 287 -12.39 11.49 31.01
C ILE A 287 -11.46 10.94 29.93
N PRO A 288 -10.14 11.17 29.96
CA PRO A 288 -9.23 10.54 29.00
C PRO A 288 -9.22 9.00 29.08
N ALA A 289 -9.45 8.44 30.27
CA ALA A 289 -9.53 6.99 30.41
C ALA A 289 -10.79 6.42 29.75
N VAL A 290 -11.94 7.12 29.85
CA VAL A 290 -13.18 6.75 29.13
C VAL A 290 -12.92 6.75 27.62
N GLN A 291 -12.35 7.82 27.08
CA GLN A 291 -12.02 7.95 25.66
C GLN A 291 -11.06 6.85 25.18
N LYS A 292 -10.03 6.54 26.00
CA LYS A 292 -9.10 5.44 25.71
C LYS A 292 -9.79 4.08 25.63
N GLY A 293 -10.78 3.84 26.51
CA GLY A 293 -11.61 2.63 26.49
C GLY A 293 -12.45 2.52 25.21
N ILE A 294 -13.01 3.64 24.75
CA ILE A 294 -13.76 3.73 23.49
C ILE A 294 -12.84 3.43 22.29
N LEU A 295 -11.68 4.07 22.21
CA LEU A 295 -10.71 3.85 21.14
C LEU A 295 -10.20 2.41 21.08
N GLU A 296 -10.05 1.76 22.25
CA GLU A 296 -9.67 0.35 22.31
C GLU A 296 -10.74 -0.56 21.70
N LEU A 297 -12.04 -0.29 21.94
CA LEU A 297 -13.10 -1.04 21.27
C LEU A 297 -13.19 -0.69 19.79
N MET A 298 -12.92 0.55 19.40
CA MET A 298 -12.92 0.95 18.00
C MET A 298 -11.84 0.23 17.19
N SER A 299 -10.75 -0.18 17.82
CA SER A 299 -9.72 -1.00 17.17
C SER A 299 -10.06 -2.49 17.10
N GLU A 300 -11.14 -2.93 17.74
CA GLU A 300 -11.59 -4.32 17.75
C GLU A 300 -13.14 -4.38 17.79
N GLY A 301 -13.75 -4.00 16.68
CA GLY A 301 -15.21 -3.88 16.57
C GLY A 301 -15.98 -5.13 16.95
N PRO A 302 -17.21 -4.99 17.51
CA PRO A 302 -17.95 -6.08 18.10
C PRO A 302 -18.66 -7.01 17.09
N LEU A 303 -18.75 -6.65 15.78
CA LEU A 303 -19.39 -7.49 14.76
C LEU A 303 -18.42 -8.53 14.18
N THR A 304 -17.29 -8.08 13.68
CA THR A 304 -16.33 -8.91 12.93
C THR A 304 -14.89 -8.63 13.35
N LYS A 305 -14.68 -7.97 14.47
CA LYS A 305 -13.37 -7.46 14.95
C LYS A 305 -12.72 -6.49 13.96
N SER A 306 -13.51 -5.91 13.06
CA SER A 306 -13.03 -4.88 12.14
C SER A 306 -13.01 -3.52 12.81
N TYR A 307 -12.13 -2.64 12.37
CA TYR A 307 -12.01 -1.30 12.92
C TYR A 307 -13.30 -0.48 12.76
N ILE A 308 -13.72 0.19 13.82
CA ILE A 308 -14.88 1.10 13.81
C ILE A 308 -14.41 2.49 13.33
N ARG A 309 -15.25 3.17 12.54
CA ARG A 309 -14.98 4.53 12.06
C ARG A 309 -16.24 5.40 12.04
N ASP A 310 -16.01 6.70 12.00
CA ASP A 310 -17.02 7.74 11.76
C ASP A 310 -18.16 7.71 12.77
N VAL A 311 -17.80 7.81 14.06
CA VAL A 311 -18.72 7.85 15.19
C VAL A 311 -18.46 9.08 16.04
N ARG A 312 -19.52 9.76 16.46
CA ARG A 312 -19.44 10.76 17.53
C ARG A 312 -20.02 10.22 18.83
N VAL A 313 -19.37 10.57 19.93
CA VAL A 313 -19.71 10.09 21.28
C VAL A 313 -19.89 11.28 22.21
N MET A 314 -21.01 11.37 22.88
CA MET A 314 -21.30 12.33 23.92
C MET A 314 -21.28 11.61 25.27
N LEU A 315 -20.31 11.96 26.12
CA LEU A 315 -20.29 11.52 27.53
C LEU A 315 -21.04 12.58 28.35
N TYR A 316 -22.28 12.25 28.78
CA TYR A 316 -23.20 13.23 29.35
C TYR A 316 -23.46 13.07 30.86
N ASP A 317 -23.24 11.88 31.42
CA ASP A 317 -23.42 11.62 32.87
C ASP A 317 -22.53 10.48 33.36
N GLY A 318 -22.45 10.28 34.66
CA GLY A 318 -21.73 9.18 35.28
C GLY A 318 -21.72 9.23 36.78
N LYS A 319 -21.00 8.28 37.38
CA LYS A 319 -20.78 8.24 38.84
C LYS A 319 -19.36 7.80 39.15
N MET A 320 -18.76 8.44 40.15
CA MET A 320 -17.50 8.03 40.74
C MET A 320 -17.67 7.70 42.23
N HIS A 321 -16.74 6.90 42.75
CA HIS A 321 -16.65 6.60 44.18
C HIS A 321 -15.35 7.23 44.71
N PRO A 322 -15.37 7.94 45.86
CA PRO A 322 -14.23 8.68 46.36
C PRO A 322 -12.93 7.87 46.53
N VAL A 323 -13.06 6.57 46.82
CA VAL A 323 -11.95 5.67 47.14
C VAL A 323 -11.71 4.64 46.03
N ASP A 324 -12.73 4.10 45.41
CA ASP A 324 -12.62 2.95 44.51
C ASP A 324 -12.52 3.36 43.01
N SER A 325 -12.69 4.64 42.71
CA SER A 325 -12.59 5.10 41.30
C SER A 325 -11.13 5.29 40.87
N ASN A 326 -10.81 4.74 39.70
CA ASN A 326 -9.51 4.85 39.07
C ASN A 326 -9.64 4.81 37.53
N ASP A 327 -8.53 5.10 36.82
CA ASP A 327 -8.50 5.13 35.36
C ASP A 327 -8.93 3.80 34.72
N ILE A 328 -8.53 2.68 35.31
CA ILE A 328 -8.86 1.34 34.78
C ILE A 328 -10.37 1.12 34.81
N SER A 329 -11.03 1.52 35.91
CA SER A 329 -12.48 1.39 36.08
C SER A 329 -13.23 2.20 35.03
N PHE A 330 -12.83 3.46 34.79
CA PHE A 330 -13.45 4.32 33.78
C PHE A 330 -13.12 3.92 32.36
N LYS A 331 -11.92 3.39 32.10
CA LYS A 331 -11.56 2.79 30.82
C LYS A 331 -12.46 1.61 30.47
N ILE A 332 -12.66 0.69 31.40
CA ILE A 332 -13.56 -0.47 31.23
C ILE A 332 -15.01 0.00 31.07
N ALA A 333 -15.46 0.94 31.92
CA ALA A 333 -16.81 1.47 31.82
C ALA A 333 -17.09 2.12 30.46
N GLY A 334 -16.16 2.94 29.95
CA GLY A 334 -16.25 3.56 28.63
C GLY A 334 -16.27 2.53 27.50
N LYS A 335 -15.37 1.54 27.54
CA LYS A 335 -15.31 0.45 26.57
C LYS A 335 -16.63 -0.31 26.49
N MET A 336 -17.19 -0.70 27.64
CA MET A 336 -18.40 -1.52 27.69
C MET A 336 -19.66 -0.72 27.36
N ALA A 337 -19.79 0.52 27.85
CA ALA A 337 -20.88 1.40 27.47
C ALA A 337 -20.90 1.66 25.95
N PHE A 338 -19.74 1.91 25.34
CA PHE A 338 -19.65 2.10 23.91
C PHE A 338 -20.01 0.83 23.13
N ARG A 339 -19.61 -0.35 23.60
CA ARG A 339 -20.00 -1.63 22.99
C ARG A 339 -21.52 -1.79 22.97
N ASP A 340 -22.17 -1.57 24.10
CA ASP A 340 -23.61 -1.77 24.24
C ASP A 340 -24.39 -0.73 23.41
N ALA A 341 -23.94 0.53 23.40
CA ALA A 341 -24.49 1.56 22.53
C ALA A 341 -24.30 1.21 21.04
N PHE A 342 -23.12 0.74 20.65
CA PHE A 342 -22.79 0.39 19.28
C PHE A 342 -23.70 -0.73 18.75
N LEU A 343 -23.91 -1.79 19.53
CA LEU A 343 -24.80 -2.90 19.16
C LEU A 343 -26.27 -2.46 19.05
N ALA A 344 -26.71 -1.50 19.87
CA ALA A 344 -28.05 -0.93 19.80
C ALA A 344 -28.24 0.05 18.63
N ALA A 345 -27.18 0.64 18.11
CA ALA A 345 -27.18 1.68 17.06
C ALA A 345 -27.32 1.15 15.64
N LYS A 346 -27.83 -0.06 15.43
CA LYS A 346 -27.94 -0.75 14.13
C LYS A 346 -26.59 -0.76 13.37
N PRO A 347 -25.60 -1.48 13.88
CA PRO A 347 -24.27 -1.50 13.32
C PRO A 347 -24.24 -2.06 11.89
N LYS A 348 -23.31 -1.56 11.08
CA LYS A 348 -23.11 -1.92 9.68
C LYS A 348 -21.66 -2.20 9.39
N LEU A 349 -21.42 -3.18 8.51
CA LEU A 349 -20.12 -3.37 7.88
C LEU A 349 -19.98 -2.44 6.68
N MET A 350 -18.74 -2.01 6.47
CA MET A 350 -18.32 -1.28 5.28
C MET A 350 -17.21 -2.06 4.58
N GLU A 351 -17.25 -2.10 3.26
CA GLU A 351 -16.25 -2.72 2.42
C GLU A 351 -15.44 -1.67 1.65
N PRO A 352 -14.15 -1.91 1.38
CA PRO A 352 -13.37 -1.01 0.54
C PRO A 352 -13.83 -1.10 -0.91
N VAL A 353 -14.06 0.05 -1.53
CA VAL A 353 -14.45 0.21 -2.93
C VAL A 353 -13.27 0.75 -3.71
N GLN A 354 -13.00 0.13 -4.85
CA GLN A 354 -11.97 0.53 -5.80
C GLN A 354 -12.59 1.31 -6.96
N GLU A 355 -11.95 2.37 -7.37
CA GLU A 355 -12.20 3.02 -8.64
C GLU A 355 -11.35 2.33 -9.72
N LEU A 356 -12.03 1.83 -10.75
CA LEU A 356 -11.43 1.12 -11.87
C LEU A 356 -11.43 2.01 -13.11
N GLU A 357 -10.34 1.95 -13.86
CA GLU A 357 -10.30 2.37 -15.26
C GLU A 357 -9.99 1.15 -16.11
N VAL A 358 -10.97 0.68 -16.87
CA VAL A 358 -10.88 -0.53 -17.67
C VAL A 358 -10.80 -0.16 -19.15
N MET A 359 -9.69 -0.45 -19.79
CA MET A 359 -9.47 -0.22 -21.21
C MET A 359 -9.74 -1.50 -22.00
N VAL A 360 -10.68 -1.43 -22.94
CA VAL A 360 -11.12 -2.57 -23.74
C VAL A 360 -11.36 -2.18 -25.20
N PRO A 361 -11.19 -3.10 -26.17
CA PRO A 361 -11.62 -2.87 -27.53
C PRO A 361 -13.12 -2.56 -27.60
N GLU A 362 -13.52 -1.67 -28.51
CA GLU A 362 -14.92 -1.21 -28.63
C GLU A 362 -15.90 -2.38 -28.87
N ASP A 363 -15.52 -3.35 -29.67
CA ASP A 363 -16.32 -4.54 -29.98
C ASP A 363 -16.58 -5.47 -28.79
N LEU A 364 -15.75 -5.43 -27.75
CA LEU A 364 -15.85 -6.27 -26.55
C LEU A 364 -16.37 -5.50 -25.31
N MET A 365 -16.70 -4.23 -25.46
CA MET A 365 -17.18 -3.37 -24.36
C MET A 365 -18.44 -3.94 -23.69
N GLY A 366 -19.39 -4.45 -24.48
CA GLY A 366 -20.66 -4.98 -23.95
C GLY A 366 -20.47 -6.15 -22.99
N ASP A 367 -19.59 -7.08 -23.32
CA ASP A 367 -19.30 -8.25 -22.50
C ASP A 367 -18.62 -7.85 -21.18
N VAL A 368 -17.68 -6.90 -21.25
CA VAL A 368 -16.99 -6.36 -20.05
C VAL A 368 -17.96 -5.59 -19.17
N MET A 369 -18.89 -4.81 -19.74
CA MET A 369 -19.94 -4.13 -18.97
C MET A 369 -20.84 -5.12 -18.24
N THR A 370 -21.19 -6.23 -18.87
CA THR A 370 -22.00 -7.30 -18.25
C THR A 370 -21.25 -7.96 -17.09
N ASP A 371 -19.97 -8.27 -17.25
CA ASP A 371 -19.12 -8.80 -16.15
C ASP A 371 -19.03 -7.82 -14.98
N LEU A 372 -18.78 -6.53 -15.25
CA LEU A 372 -18.73 -5.49 -14.22
C LEU A 372 -20.06 -5.35 -13.45
N GLN A 373 -21.20 -5.42 -14.13
CA GLN A 373 -22.51 -5.41 -13.48
C GLN A 373 -22.69 -6.62 -12.56
N GLY A 374 -22.26 -7.81 -13.01
CA GLY A 374 -22.24 -9.02 -12.18
C GLY A 374 -21.37 -8.89 -10.91
N ARG A 375 -20.39 -7.99 -10.92
CA ARG A 375 -19.47 -7.69 -9.79
C ARG A 375 -19.93 -6.53 -8.89
N ARG A 376 -21.19 -6.19 -8.88
CA ARG A 376 -21.76 -5.07 -8.11
C ARG A 376 -21.10 -3.71 -8.45
N SER A 377 -20.53 -3.57 -9.65
CA SER A 377 -19.87 -2.33 -10.06
C SER A 377 -20.88 -1.25 -10.40
N VAL A 378 -20.55 -0.03 -10.02
CA VAL A 378 -21.29 1.19 -10.44
C VAL A 378 -20.47 1.90 -11.50
N VAL A 379 -20.96 1.90 -12.73
CA VAL A 379 -20.30 2.59 -13.85
C VAL A 379 -20.50 4.09 -13.71
N LEU A 380 -19.38 4.83 -13.73
CA LEU A 380 -19.35 6.29 -13.58
C LEU A 380 -19.36 7.00 -14.93
N GLY A 381 -18.77 6.39 -15.96
CA GLY A 381 -18.65 6.96 -17.27
C GLY A 381 -17.84 6.09 -18.23
N MET A 382 -17.83 6.53 -19.49
CA MET A 382 -17.07 5.88 -20.56
C MET A 382 -16.44 6.96 -21.45
N GLU A 383 -15.21 6.70 -21.89
CA GLU A 383 -14.45 7.62 -22.77
C GLU A 383 -13.86 6.80 -23.93
N ALA A 384 -14.00 7.32 -25.16
CA ALA A 384 -13.36 6.72 -26.33
C ALA A 384 -11.89 7.16 -26.44
N LYS A 385 -10.99 6.19 -26.69
CA LYS A 385 -9.56 6.43 -26.92
C LYS A 385 -9.09 5.63 -28.13
N GLY A 386 -9.22 6.22 -29.32
CA GLY A 386 -8.92 5.52 -30.57
C GLY A 386 -9.88 4.36 -30.80
N HIS A 387 -9.35 3.14 -30.94
CA HIS A 387 -10.13 1.89 -31.09
C HIS A 387 -10.48 1.24 -29.74
N TYR A 388 -10.20 1.89 -28.64
CA TYR A 388 -10.48 1.42 -27.28
C TYR A 388 -11.52 2.30 -26.60
N GLN A 389 -12.25 1.69 -25.67
CA GLN A 389 -13.11 2.36 -24.71
C GLN A 389 -12.49 2.26 -23.33
N ILE A 390 -12.51 3.35 -22.56
CA ILE A 390 -12.12 3.38 -21.15
C ILE A 390 -13.41 3.44 -20.34
N ILE A 391 -13.68 2.40 -19.58
CA ILE A 391 -14.82 2.30 -18.65
C ILE A 391 -14.33 2.69 -17.28
N LYS A 392 -14.95 3.72 -16.68
CA LYS A 392 -14.70 4.13 -15.29
C LYS A 392 -15.80 3.55 -14.40
N ALA A 393 -15.43 2.82 -13.38
CA ALA A 393 -16.40 2.17 -12.49
C ALA A 393 -15.91 2.14 -11.03
N LYS A 394 -16.84 2.10 -10.09
CA LYS A 394 -16.58 1.80 -8.68
C LYS A 394 -17.00 0.37 -8.38
N THR A 395 -16.09 -0.44 -7.88
CA THR A 395 -16.30 -1.86 -7.61
C THR A 395 -15.81 -2.23 -6.22
N PRO A 396 -16.59 -2.98 -5.42
CA PRO A 396 -16.13 -3.51 -4.15
C PRO A 396 -14.90 -4.40 -4.34
N LEU A 397 -13.89 -4.25 -3.47
CA LEU A 397 -12.65 -5.05 -3.56
C LEU A 397 -12.92 -6.55 -3.51
N ALA A 398 -13.95 -6.98 -2.78
CA ALA A 398 -14.37 -8.38 -2.70
C ALA A 398 -14.74 -8.99 -4.08
N GLU A 399 -15.24 -8.18 -5.00
CA GLU A 399 -15.68 -8.61 -6.33
C GLU A 399 -14.56 -8.61 -7.37
N LEU A 400 -13.38 -8.10 -7.00
CA LEU A 400 -12.22 -8.03 -7.90
C LEU A 400 -11.35 -9.29 -7.85
N ASP A 401 -11.78 -10.31 -7.10
CA ASP A 401 -11.09 -11.60 -7.15
C ASP A 401 -11.02 -12.12 -8.59
N ARG A 402 -9.80 -12.46 -9.02
CA ARG A 402 -9.48 -12.93 -10.38
C ARG A 402 -10.02 -12.07 -11.52
N TYR A 403 -10.33 -10.79 -11.25
CA TYR A 403 -10.85 -9.90 -12.29
C TYR A 403 -9.85 -9.74 -13.45
N SER A 404 -8.55 -9.68 -13.18
CA SER A 404 -7.52 -9.64 -14.22
C SER A 404 -7.64 -10.80 -15.20
N THR A 405 -7.80 -12.01 -14.69
CA THR A 405 -7.93 -13.23 -15.50
C THR A 405 -9.24 -13.24 -16.29
N ALA A 406 -10.34 -12.85 -15.65
CA ALA A 406 -11.64 -12.75 -16.30
C ALA A 406 -11.61 -11.71 -17.45
N LEU A 407 -11.08 -10.51 -17.19
CA LEU A 407 -10.96 -9.47 -18.20
C LEU A 407 -10.13 -9.91 -19.41
N LEU A 408 -8.96 -10.53 -19.17
CA LEU A 408 -8.11 -11.04 -20.25
C LEU A 408 -8.81 -12.14 -21.05
N SER A 409 -9.59 -13.01 -20.39
CA SER A 409 -10.38 -14.05 -21.08
C SER A 409 -11.46 -13.43 -21.96
N ILE A 410 -12.27 -12.50 -21.45
CA ILE A 410 -13.34 -11.81 -22.18
C ILE A 410 -12.76 -11.03 -23.36
N THR A 411 -11.63 -10.35 -23.15
CA THR A 411 -11.02 -9.46 -24.16
C THR A 411 -9.95 -10.14 -25.02
N GLN A 412 -9.81 -11.46 -24.95
CA GLN A 412 -8.80 -12.22 -25.70
C GLN A 412 -7.38 -11.66 -25.49
N GLY A 413 -7.07 -11.25 -24.27
CA GLY A 413 -5.78 -10.69 -23.89
C GLY A 413 -5.57 -9.20 -24.21
N LYS A 414 -6.55 -8.50 -24.80
CA LYS A 414 -6.42 -7.10 -25.25
C LYS A 414 -6.84 -6.09 -24.19
N GLY A 415 -7.61 -6.50 -23.17
CA GLY A 415 -8.08 -5.63 -22.11
C GLY A 415 -7.00 -5.37 -21.04
N SER A 416 -7.06 -4.21 -20.44
CA SER A 416 -6.26 -3.87 -19.26
C SER A 416 -7.06 -3.03 -18.29
N PHE A 417 -6.68 -3.03 -17.02
CA PHE A 417 -7.31 -2.15 -16.05
C PHE A 417 -6.28 -1.63 -15.05
N THR A 418 -6.62 -0.50 -14.44
CA THR A 418 -5.98 0.03 -13.25
C THR A 418 -7.02 0.14 -12.15
N SER A 419 -6.60 0.03 -10.90
CA SER A 419 -7.48 0.18 -9.74
C SER A 419 -6.82 1.03 -8.68
N ARG A 420 -7.60 1.90 -8.05
CA ARG A 420 -7.17 2.69 -6.89
C ARG A 420 -8.24 2.68 -5.82
N PHE A 421 -7.83 2.75 -4.56
CA PHE A 421 -8.78 2.88 -3.46
C PHE A 421 -9.59 4.18 -3.61
N SER A 422 -10.91 4.07 -3.52
CA SER A 422 -11.84 5.21 -3.57
C SER A 422 -12.36 5.55 -2.18
N GLU A 423 -13.14 4.66 -1.59
CA GLU A 423 -13.85 4.89 -0.34
C GLU A 423 -14.26 3.59 0.35
N TYR A 424 -14.80 3.71 1.54
CA TYR A 424 -15.53 2.64 2.19
C TYR A 424 -17.04 2.82 1.99
N ALA A 425 -17.74 1.80 1.51
CA ALA A 425 -19.18 1.79 1.31
C ALA A 425 -19.86 0.72 2.18
N ILE A 426 -21.11 0.99 2.57
CA ILE A 426 -21.91 0.05 3.39
C ILE A 426 -22.17 -1.22 2.57
N VAL A 427 -21.89 -2.37 3.18
CA VAL A 427 -22.14 -3.69 2.60
C VAL A 427 -23.65 -3.97 2.56
N PRO A 428 -24.18 -4.58 1.47
CA PRO A 428 -25.56 -5.05 1.42
C PRO A 428 -25.89 -6.03 2.56
N ASN A 429 -27.16 -6.02 3.01
CA ASN A 429 -27.58 -6.79 4.20
C ASN A 429 -27.34 -8.30 4.08
N ASP A 430 -27.57 -8.86 2.90
CA ASP A 430 -27.36 -10.27 2.58
C ASP A 430 -25.90 -10.68 2.66
N VAL A 431 -24.99 -9.80 2.20
CA VAL A 431 -23.54 -10.01 2.29
C VAL A 431 -23.07 -9.83 3.74
N GLN A 432 -23.57 -8.79 4.44
CA GLN A 432 -23.23 -8.59 5.85
C GLN A 432 -23.60 -9.79 6.70
N SER A 433 -24.79 -10.37 6.51
CA SER A 433 -25.23 -11.53 7.28
C SER A 433 -24.29 -12.73 7.14
N LYS A 434 -23.77 -12.97 5.92
CA LYS A 434 -22.79 -14.03 5.67
C LYS A 434 -21.45 -13.77 6.36
N LEU A 435 -20.97 -12.52 6.32
CA LEU A 435 -19.70 -12.13 6.93
C LEU A 435 -19.72 -12.20 8.47
N VAL A 436 -20.83 -11.84 9.10
CA VAL A 436 -20.96 -11.89 10.56
C VAL A 436 -21.04 -13.32 11.08
N VAL A 437 -21.61 -14.26 10.32
CA VAL A 437 -21.68 -15.69 10.71
C VAL A 437 -20.32 -16.40 10.58
N GLN A 438 -19.44 -15.92 9.71
CA GLN A 438 -18.12 -16.54 9.46
C GLN A 438 -17.04 -16.11 10.47
N ASN A 439 -17.28 -15.11 11.31
CA ASN A 439 -16.38 -14.58 12.34
C ASN A 439 -16.90 -14.85 13.76
#